data_aa32676591d47d7dbb265b35bec5b9c6
#
_entry.id   aa32676591d47d7dbb265b35bec5b9c6
#
_cell.length_a   1.000
_cell.length_b   1.000
_cell.length_c   1.000
_cell.angle_alpha   90.00
_cell.angle_beta   90.00
_cell.angle_gamma   90.00
#
_symmetry.space_group_name_H-M   'P 1'
#
loop_
_entity.id
_entity.type
_entity.pdbx_description
1 polymer ?
#
loop_
_entity_poly.entity_id
_entity_poly.type
_entity_poly.pdbx_seq_one_letter_code
_entity_poly.pdbx_strand_id
1 'polypeptide(L)'
;MKLSRIAVVLVAGLLAAFPVFAADAVVTMNLVNEQGVGKSIGTITISEGPKGLVFTPKLTDLAPGPHGFHVHQNPDCAAGMKDGKQVPGLAAGGHYDPAATGKHEGHEGKGHLGDLPVLTVGADGTASIAVTAPRLKMSDVKGRSLMIHAGGDTYSDQPAPLGGGGARVACGVIK
;
A
#
# COMPACT_ATOMS: atom_id res chain seq x y z
N MET A 1 5.06 11.33 -76.99
CA MET A 1 4.80 10.48 -75.83
C MET A 1 5.13 11.31 -74.56
N LYS A 2 4.09 11.72 -73.79
CA LYS A 2 4.27 12.46 -72.54
C LYS A 2 4.16 11.46 -71.36
N LEU A 3 5.25 11.22 -70.63
CA LEU A 3 5.21 10.42 -69.41
C LEU A 3 4.66 11.32 -68.26
N SER A 4 3.50 10.91 -67.73
CA SER A 4 2.89 11.52 -66.54
C SER A 4 3.56 10.93 -65.32
N ARG A 5 4.21 11.75 -64.48
CA ARG A 5 4.80 11.35 -63.21
C ARG A 5 3.71 11.40 -62.14
N ILE A 6 3.32 10.22 -61.61
CA ILE A 6 2.41 10.10 -60.46
C ILE A 6 3.26 10.30 -59.19
N ALA A 7 3.00 11.39 -58.46
CA ALA A 7 3.58 11.59 -57.14
C ALA A 7 2.76 10.84 -56.12
N VAL A 8 3.38 9.85 -55.44
CA VAL A 8 2.79 9.14 -54.28
C VAL A 8 3.10 9.97 -53.06
N VAL A 9 2.06 10.54 -52.47
CA VAL A 9 2.16 11.24 -51.20
C VAL A 9 1.99 10.22 -50.05
N LEU A 10 3.07 9.90 -49.39
CA LEU A 10 3.04 9.10 -48.13
C LEU A 10 2.56 9.98 -46.99
N VAL A 11 1.34 9.77 -46.51
CA VAL A 11 0.83 10.36 -45.28
C VAL A 11 1.34 9.51 -44.11
N ALA A 12 2.38 9.98 -43.42
CA ALA A 12 2.82 9.39 -42.16
C ALA A 12 1.82 9.76 -41.05
N GLY A 13 0.98 8.79 -40.67
CA GLY A 13 0.07 8.97 -39.54
C GLY A 13 0.85 9.00 -38.22
N LEU A 14 0.83 10.12 -37.52
CA LEU A 14 1.36 10.24 -36.15
C LEU A 14 0.41 9.52 -35.20
N LEU A 15 0.77 8.33 -34.74
CA LEU A 15 0.06 7.63 -33.64
C LEU A 15 0.38 8.35 -32.35
N ALA A 16 -0.53 9.14 -31.85
CA ALA A 16 -0.45 9.72 -30.51
C ALA A 16 -0.67 8.60 -29.48
N ALA A 17 0.40 8.22 -28.77
CA ALA A 17 0.29 7.32 -27.61
C ALA A 17 -0.35 8.10 -26.44
N PHE A 18 -1.59 7.75 -26.10
CA PHE A 18 -2.22 8.25 -24.88
C PHE A 18 -1.63 7.50 -23.68
N PRO A 19 -1.31 8.20 -22.56
CA PRO A 19 -0.88 7.54 -21.35
C PRO A 19 -2.03 6.66 -20.83
N VAL A 20 -1.82 5.35 -20.75
CA VAL A 20 -2.70 4.43 -20.06
C VAL A 20 -2.38 4.54 -18.59
N PHE A 21 -3.19 5.24 -17.82
CA PHE A 21 -3.12 5.19 -16.36
C PHE A 21 -3.61 3.82 -15.90
N ALA A 22 -2.86 3.19 -14.99
CA ALA A 22 -3.33 1.99 -14.33
C ALA A 22 -4.61 2.31 -13.56
N ALA A 23 -5.60 1.41 -13.61
CA ALA A 23 -6.83 1.60 -12.86
C ALA A 23 -6.55 1.64 -11.36
N ASP A 24 -7.23 2.52 -10.63
CA ASP A 24 -7.19 2.60 -9.19
C ASP A 24 -7.59 1.26 -8.56
N ALA A 25 -6.91 0.87 -7.47
CA ALA A 25 -7.30 -0.27 -6.66
C ALA A 25 -8.04 0.22 -5.41
N VAL A 26 -9.20 -0.35 -5.12
CA VAL A 26 -9.97 -0.06 -3.90
C VAL A 26 -9.83 -1.25 -2.95
N VAL A 27 -9.26 -1.00 -1.77
CA VAL A 27 -8.99 -1.99 -0.74
C VAL A 27 -9.99 -1.81 0.40
N THR A 28 -10.82 -2.83 0.67
CA THR A 28 -11.64 -2.85 1.89
C THR A 28 -10.78 -3.19 3.07
N MET A 29 -10.74 -2.31 4.07
CA MET A 29 -10.03 -2.50 5.32
C MET A 29 -10.96 -3.08 6.38
N ASN A 30 -10.50 -4.11 7.07
CA ASN A 30 -11.25 -4.77 8.14
C ASN A 30 -10.42 -4.79 9.41
N LEU A 31 -11.05 -4.65 10.57
CA LEU A 31 -10.39 -4.95 11.84
C LEU A 31 -9.93 -6.40 11.84
N VAL A 32 -8.80 -6.67 12.49
CA VAL A 32 -8.30 -8.04 12.70
C VAL A 32 -8.14 -8.31 14.18
N ASN A 33 -8.43 -9.54 14.58
CA ASN A 33 -8.32 -10.04 15.95
C ASN A 33 -7.84 -11.48 15.95
N GLU A 34 -7.74 -12.10 17.11
CA GLU A 34 -7.32 -13.50 17.26
C GLU A 34 -8.26 -14.50 16.57
N GLN A 35 -9.52 -14.14 16.34
CA GLN A 35 -10.51 -14.95 15.62
C GLN A 35 -10.40 -14.78 14.09
N GLY A 36 -9.59 -13.81 13.62
CA GLY A 36 -9.35 -13.53 12.20
C GLY A 36 -9.85 -12.14 11.75
N VAL A 37 -10.42 -12.09 10.54
CA VAL A 37 -10.91 -10.87 9.91
C VAL A 37 -12.27 -10.50 10.48
N GLY A 38 -12.37 -9.30 11.04
CA GLY A 38 -13.57 -8.74 11.65
C GLY A 38 -14.38 -7.81 10.73
N LYS A 39 -15.07 -6.84 11.32
CA LYS A 39 -15.91 -5.87 10.59
C LYS A 39 -15.08 -4.97 9.68
N SER A 40 -15.67 -4.55 8.58
CA SER A 40 -15.12 -3.49 7.73
C SER A 40 -15.15 -2.13 8.46
N ILE A 41 -14.06 -1.38 8.28
CA ILE A 41 -13.89 -0.02 8.79
C ILE A 41 -13.78 1.02 7.68
N GLY A 42 -14.03 0.64 6.43
CA GLY A 42 -13.98 1.51 5.27
C GLY A 42 -13.01 1.03 4.19
N THR A 43 -12.54 1.95 3.38
CA THR A 43 -11.72 1.64 2.21
C THR A 43 -10.47 2.52 2.12
N ILE A 44 -9.45 2.01 1.41
CA ILE A 44 -8.31 2.80 0.94
C ILE A 44 -8.28 2.67 -0.58
N THR A 45 -8.32 3.81 -1.28
CA THR A 45 -8.08 3.87 -2.72
C THR A 45 -6.60 4.05 -2.98
N ILE A 46 -6.02 3.21 -3.83
CA ILE A 46 -4.63 3.29 -4.27
C ILE A 46 -4.65 3.75 -5.72
N SER A 47 -3.98 4.86 -6.00
CA SER A 47 -3.86 5.44 -7.35
C SER A 47 -2.42 5.78 -7.68
N GLU A 48 -2.09 5.82 -8.97
CA GLU A 48 -0.80 6.32 -9.41
C GLU A 48 -0.77 7.84 -9.38
N GLY A 49 0.24 8.41 -8.75
CA GLY A 49 0.48 9.84 -8.70
C GLY A 49 1.84 10.22 -9.31
N PRO A 50 2.09 11.51 -9.50
CA PRO A 50 3.33 11.99 -10.13
C PRO A 50 4.59 11.72 -9.31
N LYS A 51 4.44 11.36 -8.04
CA LYS A 51 5.55 11.10 -7.10
C LYS A 51 5.50 9.70 -6.50
N GLY A 52 4.81 8.74 -7.12
CA GLY A 52 4.62 7.38 -6.60
C GLY A 52 3.16 7.06 -6.33
N LEU A 53 2.89 6.00 -5.57
CA LEU A 53 1.51 5.62 -5.22
C LEU A 53 0.92 6.55 -4.16
N VAL A 54 -0.33 6.91 -4.37
CA VAL A 54 -1.14 7.67 -3.42
C VAL A 54 -2.16 6.73 -2.78
N PHE A 55 -2.17 6.68 -1.46
CA PHE A 55 -3.12 5.92 -0.64
C PHE A 55 -4.11 6.90 -0.01
N THR A 56 -5.36 6.87 -0.46
CA THR A 56 -6.43 7.76 0.01
C THR A 56 -7.39 7.00 0.91
N PRO A 57 -7.28 7.13 2.23
CA PRO A 57 -8.13 6.43 3.18
C PRO A 57 -9.52 7.10 3.29
N LYS A 58 -10.53 6.27 3.55
CA LYS A 58 -11.86 6.62 4.03
C LYS A 58 -12.20 5.61 5.12
N LEU A 59 -11.63 5.80 6.31
CA LEU A 59 -11.68 4.84 7.42
C LEU A 59 -12.33 5.45 8.65
N THR A 60 -12.93 4.60 9.46
CA THR A 60 -13.53 4.89 10.77
C THR A 60 -13.08 3.86 11.81
N ASP A 61 -13.51 4.02 13.05
CA ASP A 61 -13.32 3.01 14.11
C ASP A 61 -11.86 2.67 14.43
N LEU A 62 -10.94 3.62 14.23
CA LEU A 62 -9.54 3.51 14.63
C LEU A 62 -9.27 4.36 15.87
N ALA A 63 -8.27 4.00 16.67
CA ALA A 63 -7.82 4.84 17.76
C ALA A 63 -7.23 6.15 17.21
N PRO A 64 -7.47 7.32 17.84
CA PRO A 64 -6.84 8.58 17.43
C PRO A 64 -5.32 8.55 17.53
N GLY A 65 -4.66 9.22 16.60
CA GLY A 65 -3.20 9.38 16.59
C GLY A 65 -2.52 8.79 15.35
N PRO A 66 -1.17 8.73 15.36
CA PRO A 66 -0.39 8.13 14.28
C PRO A 66 -0.39 6.61 14.38
N HIS A 67 -0.52 5.94 13.24
CA HIS A 67 -0.47 4.49 13.12
C HIS A 67 0.59 4.06 12.10
N GLY A 68 1.38 3.04 12.42
CA GLY A 68 2.22 2.35 11.45
C GLY A 68 1.35 1.79 10.32
N PHE A 69 1.76 2.06 9.10
CA PHE A 69 1.00 1.71 7.90
C PHE A 69 1.93 1.10 6.87
N HIS A 70 1.67 -0.13 6.45
CA HIS A 70 2.61 -0.88 5.61
C HIS A 70 1.91 -1.78 4.59
N VAL A 71 2.60 -2.03 3.49
CA VAL A 71 2.31 -3.14 2.58
C VAL A 71 2.99 -4.40 3.12
N HIS A 72 2.22 -5.46 3.36
CA HIS A 72 2.69 -6.75 3.80
C HIS A 72 2.81 -7.74 2.64
N GLN A 73 3.61 -8.81 2.83
CA GLN A 73 4.05 -9.74 1.78
C GLN A 73 2.92 -10.51 1.11
N ASN A 74 1.94 -11.00 1.89
CA ASN A 74 0.94 -11.96 1.43
C ASN A 74 -0.45 -11.33 1.29
N PRO A 75 -1.28 -11.76 0.32
CA PRO A 75 -2.67 -11.31 0.17
C PRO A 75 -3.62 -12.05 1.14
N ASP A 76 -3.26 -12.08 2.43
CA ASP A 76 -4.01 -12.81 3.46
C ASP A 76 -4.01 -12.05 4.77
N CYS A 77 -5.21 -11.80 5.33
CA CYS A 77 -5.42 -11.10 6.60
C CYS A 77 -5.79 -12.04 7.75
N ALA A 78 -5.71 -13.35 7.56
CA ALA A 78 -6.06 -14.30 8.59
C ALA A 78 -5.11 -14.23 9.81
N ALA A 79 -5.66 -14.56 10.97
CA ALA A 79 -4.85 -14.80 12.16
C ALA A 79 -4.01 -16.07 11.99
N GLY A 80 -2.92 -16.18 12.73
CA GLY A 80 -2.05 -17.35 12.72
C GLY A 80 -1.39 -17.59 14.06
N MET A 81 -0.81 -18.77 14.24
CA MET A 81 -0.11 -19.15 15.48
C MET A 81 1.35 -18.72 15.45
N LYS A 82 1.82 -18.03 16.50
CA LYS A 82 3.22 -17.71 16.74
C LYS A 82 3.51 -17.88 18.23
N ASP A 83 4.53 -18.67 18.55
CA ASP A 83 4.96 -18.95 19.93
C ASP A 83 3.81 -19.39 20.85
N GLY A 84 2.91 -20.25 20.31
CA GLY A 84 1.75 -20.78 21.04
C GLY A 84 0.60 -19.79 21.24
N LYS A 85 0.66 -18.61 20.64
CA LYS A 85 -0.38 -17.57 20.72
C LYS A 85 -0.97 -17.27 19.35
N GLN A 86 -2.28 -17.01 19.33
CA GLN A 86 -2.94 -16.53 18.12
C GLN A 86 -2.60 -15.05 17.91
N VAL A 87 -2.09 -14.72 16.71
CA VAL A 87 -1.69 -13.35 16.34
C VAL A 87 -2.57 -12.84 15.20
N PRO A 88 -3.29 -11.73 15.37
CA PRO A 88 -4.13 -11.12 14.34
C PRO A 88 -3.34 -10.83 13.06
N GLY A 89 -3.93 -11.12 11.89
CA GLY A 89 -3.35 -10.78 10.60
C GLY A 89 -1.97 -11.41 10.30
N LEU A 90 -1.56 -12.46 11.03
CA LEU A 90 -0.22 -13.04 10.90
C LEU A 90 0.04 -13.60 9.50
N ALA A 91 -1.00 -14.13 8.84
CA ALA A 91 -0.89 -14.69 7.50
C ALA A 91 -0.43 -13.66 6.44
N ALA A 92 -0.60 -12.36 6.69
CA ALA A 92 -0.07 -11.29 5.84
C ALA A 92 1.48 -11.30 5.71
N GLY A 93 2.16 -12.00 6.59
CA GLY A 93 3.63 -12.02 6.62
C GLY A 93 4.24 -10.77 7.24
N GLY A 94 5.49 -10.47 6.90
CA GLY A 94 6.22 -9.25 7.27
C GLY A 94 5.94 -8.08 6.34
N HIS A 95 6.62 -6.95 6.56
CA HIS A 95 6.64 -5.84 5.61
C HIS A 95 7.21 -6.33 4.28
N TYR A 96 6.67 -5.83 3.16
CA TYR A 96 7.13 -6.21 1.84
C TYR A 96 8.59 -5.74 1.62
N ASP A 97 9.50 -6.70 1.52
CA ASP A 97 10.94 -6.47 1.37
C ASP A 97 11.52 -7.35 0.26
N PRO A 98 11.28 -7.00 -1.03
CA PRO A 98 11.75 -7.81 -2.16
C PRO A 98 13.28 -7.84 -2.28
N ALA A 99 13.98 -6.88 -1.70
CA ALA A 99 15.43 -6.82 -1.71
C ALA A 99 16.09 -7.55 -0.52
N ALA A 100 15.28 -8.14 0.38
CA ALA A 100 15.73 -8.83 1.59
C ALA A 100 16.70 -7.98 2.44
N THR A 101 16.39 -6.69 2.57
CA THR A 101 17.23 -5.75 3.33
C THR A 101 17.19 -6.03 4.83
N GLY A 102 16.05 -6.55 5.33
CA GLY A 102 15.79 -6.79 6.74
C GLY A 102 15.85 -5.52 7.60
N LYS A 103 15.63 -4.34 7.00
CA LYS A 103 15.74 -3.05 7.68
C LYS A 103 14.45 -2.24 7.54
N HIS A 104 14.02 -1.63 8.63
CA HIS A 104 12.95 -0.66 8.65
C HIS A 104 13.52 0.76 8.61
N GLU A 105 13.45 1.41 7.46
CA GLU A 105 14.02 2.74 7.24
C GLU A 105 12.96 3.73 6.70
N GLY A 106 11.68 3.37 6.82
CA GLY A 106 10.56 4.19 6.39
C GLY A 106 10.41 4.29 4.87
N HIS A 107 9.44 5.09 4.45
CA HIS A 107 8.98 5.18 3.07
C HIS A 107 9.96 5.85 2.08
N GLU A 108 10.94 6.61 2.57
CA GLU A 108 11.98 7.25 1.75
C GLU A 108 13.33 6.54 1.84
N GLY A 109 13.51 5.67 2.84
CA GLY A 109 14.74 4.93 3.08
C GLY A 109 15.02 3.84 2.05
N LYS A 110 16.08 3.07 2.28
CA LYS A 110 16.50 1.94 1.43
C LYS A 110 16.11 0.57 2.01
N GLY A 111 15.38 0.56 3.12
CA GLY A 111 14.87 -0.63 3.78
C GLY A 111 13.66 -1.22 3.05
N HIS A 112 12.75 -1.84 3.82
CA HIS A 112 11.56 -2.49 3.27
C HIS A 112 10.83 -1.60 2.26
N LEU A 113 10.51 -2.13 1.10
CA LEU A 113 9.78 -1.39 0.07
C LEU A 113 8.32 -1.10 0.50
N GLY A 114 7.77 -1.97 1.36
CA GLY A 114 6.40 -1.84 1.87
C GLY A 114 6.21 -0.82 3.00
N ASP A 115 7.27 -0.14 3.46
CA ASP A 115 7.12 0.92 4.47
C ASP A 115 6.43 2.14 3.84
N LEU A 116 5.35 2.60 4.48
CA LEU A 116 4.54 3.75 4.03
C LEU A 116 4.66 4.91 5.03
N PRO A 117 4.26 6.13 4.65
CA PRO A 117 4.08 7.18 5.64
C PRO A 117 3.02 6.78 6.68
N VAL A 118 3.18 7.23 7.92
CA VAL A 118 2.19 6.98 8.99
C VAL A 118 0.79 7.39 8.56
N LEU A 119 -0.19 6.59 8.95
CA LEU A 119 -1.59 6.92 8.82
C LEU A 119 -2.01 7.78 10.03
N THR A 120 -2.49 8.98 9.79
CA THR A 120 -3.00 9.86 10.87
C THR A 120 -4.50 9.67 11.03
N VAL A 121 -4.92 9.33 12.26
CA VAL A 121 -6.32 9.19 12.65
C VAL A 121 -6.74 10.39 13.49
N GLY A 122 -7.83 11.02 13.12
CA GLY A 122 -8.41 12.17 13.84
C GLY A 122 -8.98 11.80 15.20
N ALA A 123 -9.28 12.82 16.02
CA ALA A 123 -9.87 12.63 17.34
C ALA A 123 -11.25 11.93 17.29
N ASP A 124 -11.91 11.97 16.17
CA ASP A 124 -13.19 11.30 15.87
C ASP A 124 -13.06 9.84 15.44
N GLY A 125 -11.82 9.29 15.40
CA GLY A 125 -11.54 7.93 14.98
C GLY A 125 -11.55 7.74 13.45
N THR A 126 -11.53 8.82 12.67
CA THR A 126 -11.50 8.76 11.21
C THR A 126 -10.11 8.98 10.62
N ALA A 127 -9.81 8.33 9.48
CA ALA A 127 -8.63 8.63 8.67
C ALA A 127 -9.08 8.96 7.24
N SER A 128 -8.72 10.18 6.78
CA SER A 128 -9.08 10.69 5.45
C SER A 128 -7.92 11.43 4.75
N ILE A 129 -6.76 11.55 5.41
CA ILE A 129 -5.59 12.24 4.86
C ILE A 129 -4.82 11.28 3.97
N ALA A 130 -4.69 11.61 2.68
CA ALA A 130 -3.93 10.81 1.74
C ALA A 130 -2.43 10.85 2.04
N VAL A 131 -1.76 9.73 1.83
CA VAL A 131 -0.30 9.60 1.94
C VAL A 131 0.31 9.14 0.62
N THR A 132 1.54 9.56 0.32
CA THR A 132 2.25 9.21 -0.91
C THR A 132 3.47 8.35 -0.60
N ALA A 133 3.57 7.21 -1.27
CA ALA A 133 4.71 6.31 -1.19
C ALA A 133 5.58 6.44 -2.46
N PRO A 134 6.72 7.15 -2.39
CA PRO A 134 7.46 7.55 -3.59
C PRO A 134 8.18 6.40 -4.27
N ARG A 135 8.43 5.29 -3.56
CA ARG A 135 9.19 4.15 -4.07
C ARG A 135 8.32 3.05 -4.70
N LEU A 136 6.99 3.10 -4.48
CA LEU A 136 6.06 2.06 -4.92
C LEU A 136 5.41 2.36 -6.27
N LYS A 137 5.14 1.29 -7.01
CA LYS A 137 4.32 1.25 -8.21
C LYS A 137 3.13 0.32 -7.98
N MET A 138 2.08 0.42 -8.80
CA MET A 138 0.90 -0.44 -8.68
C MET A 138 1.23 -1.94 -8.79
N SER A 139 2.21 -2.29 -9.64
CA SER A 139 2.70 -3.67 -9.77
C SER A 139 3.33 -4.24 -8.50
N ASP A 140 3.86 -3.39 -7.62
CA ASP A 140 4.53 -3.84 -6.40
C ASP A 140 3.53 -4.24 -5.31
N VAL A 141 2.32 -3.67 -5.33
CA VAL A 141 1.33 -3.82 -4.26
C VAL A 141 0.22 -4.83 -4.58
N LYS A 142 -0.09 -5.08 -5.85
CA LYS A 142 -1.08 -6.08 -6.25
C LYS A 142 -0.72 -7.47 -5.73
N GLY A 143 -1.73 -8.20 -5.24
CA GLY A 143 -1.54 -9.53 -4.66
C GLY A 143 -0.84 -9.50 -3.30
N ARG A 144 -0.97 -8.41 -2.55
CA ARG A 144 -0.45 -8.20 -1.20
C ARG A 144 -1.54 -7.72 -0.27
N SER A 145 -1.20 -7.33 0.95
CA SER A 145 -2.15 -6.71 1.88
C SER A 145 -1.63 -5.39 2.43
N LEU A 146 -2.56 -4.50 2.76
CA LEU A 146 -2.32 -3.34 3.59
C LEU A 146 -2.53 -3.71 5.05
N MET A 147 -1.67 -3.18 5.92
CA MET A 147 -1.75 -3.38 7.35
C MET A 147 -1.67 -2.04 8.08
N ILE A 148 -2.55 -1.86 9.06
CA ILE A 148 -2.51 -0.76 10.01
C ILE A 148 -2.16 -1.34 11.37
N HIS A 149 -1.22 -0.70 12.07
CA HIS A 149 -0.72 -1.11 13.38
C HIS A 149 -1.29 -0.24 14.50
N ALA A 150 -1.23 -0.74 15.75
CA ALA A 150 -1.75 -0.02 16.92
C ALA A 150 -0.92 1.19 17.32
N GLY A 151 0.40 1.11 17.17
CA GLY A 151 1.35 2.18 17.44
C GLY A 151 1.69 2.98 16.20
N GLY A 152 2.45 4.07 16.40
CA GLY A 152 3.00 4.88 15.33
C GLY A 152 4.14 4.19 14.57
N ASP A 153 4.95 4.98 13.89
CA ASP A 153 6.13 4.51 13.18
C ASP A 153 7.27 5.52 13.33
N THR A 154 8.42 5.07 13.82
CA THR A 154 9.62 5.91 13.98
C THR A 154 10.51 5.89 12.74
N TYR A 155 10.15 5.13 11.70
CA TYR A 155 10.94 4.91 10.49
C TYR A 155 12.34 4.36 10.76
N SER A 156 12.46 3.56 11.83
CA SER A 156 13.72 3.00 12.30
C SER A 156 13.48 1.70 13.07
N ASP A 157 14.46 0.81 13.07
CA ASP A 157 14.46 -0.36 13.94
C ASP A 157 14.86 -0.03 15.39
N GLN A 158 15.11 1.23 15.71
CA GLN A 158 15.45 1.72 17.05
C GLN A 158 14.51 2.84 17.48
N PRO A 159 14.11 2.91 18.73
CA PRO A 159 14.43 1.99 19.86
C PRO A 159 13.64 0.67 19.83
N ALA A 160 12.67 0.53 18.94
CA ALA A 160 11.86 -0.67 18.80
C ALA A 160 11.85 -1.18 17.35
N PRO A 161 11.91 -2.50 17.12
CA PRO A 161 11.89 -3.08 15.78
C PRO A 161 10.64 -2.64 14.99
N LEU A 162 10.82 -2.53 13.66
CA LEU A 162 9.74 -2.21 12.71
C LEU A 162 8.99 -0.91 13.07
N GLY A 163 9.74 0.13 13.46
CA GLY A 163 9.19 1.43 13.79
C GLY A 163 8.36 1.50 15.07
N GLY A 164 8.26 0.40 15.82
CA GLY A 164 7.46 0.33 17.04
C GLY A 164 5.95 0.25 16.81
N GLY A 165 5.51 -0.10 15.59
CA GLY A 165 4.08 -0.20 15.23
C GLY A 165 3.26 -1.16 16.08
N GLY A 166 3.89 -2.22 16.63
CA GLY A 166 3.24 -3.13 17.57
C GLY A 166 2.16 -4.01 16.93
N ALA A 167 1.03 -4.16 17.64
CA ALA A 167 -0.05 -5.05 17.22
C ALA A 167 -0.69 -4.64 15.89
N ARG A 168 -1.16 -5.61 15.11
CA ARG A 168 -1.93 -5.42 13.88
C ARG A 168 -3.39 -5.17 14.26
N VAL A 169 -3.99 -4.10 13.76
CA VAL A 169 -5.36 -3.70 14.11
C VAL A 169 -6.32 -3.74 12.93
N ALA A 170 -5.85 -3.47 11.72
CA ALA A 170 -6.67 -3.58 10.52
C ALA A 170 -5.86 -4.05 9.32
N CYS A 171 -6.51 -4.81 8.44
CA CYS A 171 -5.90 -5.41 7.25
C CYS A 171 -6.87 -5.40 6.07
N GLY A 172 -6.35 -5.27 4.85
CA GLY A 172 -7.11 -5.37 3.61
C GLY A 172 -6.26 -5.94 2.48
N VAL A 173 -6.82 -6.84 1.67
CA VAL A 173 -6.14 -7.46 0.53
C VAL A 173 -6.24 -6.57 -0.71
N ILE A 174 -5.12 -6.32 -1.37
CA ILE A 174 -5.01 -5.57 -2.63
C ILE A 174 -5.16 -6.55 -3.79
N LYS A 175 -6.21 -6.41 -4.57
CA LYS A 175 -6.54 -7.27 -5.73
C LYS A 175 -6.04 -6.68 -7.04
#